data_67fd2ebc2e657bcc07ee0078a4da17a8
#
_entry.id   67fd2ebc2e657bcc07ee0078a4da17a8
#
_cell.length_a   1.000
_cell.length_b   1.000
_cell.length_c   1.000
_cell.angle_alpha   90.00
_cell.angle_beta   90.00
_cell.angle_gamma   90.00
#
_symmetry.space_group_name_H-M   'P 1'
#
loop_
_entity.id
_entity.type
_entity.pdbx_description
1 polymer ?
#
loop_
_entity_poly.entity_id
_entity_poly.type
_entity_poly.pdbx_seq_one_letter_code
_entity_poly.pdbx_strand_id
1 'polypeptide(L)'
;VLGGKQDRRAKIWRVAAVFVATGALTLSGCASGSDSGSEKESTTSAAPAEKVEAIANTVPEAIKSSGKLVIGVNIPYAPNEFKDPEGKIVGFDVDLMNAIAGTLGLTPEYREADFAKIIPSIQGGTFNVGMSSFTDSKEREQSVDFVTYFSAGTLWAQKPGAGIDPENACGKKVAVQATTVQETDELPARSKKCTDAGKPAIEIVPFDSQDAATNAVVLGQADAMSADSPVTLYAIKQTNGKLEQAGETFDSAPYGWPVAKGSPLAQSLLQALEHLIETGKYKEIAANWGLEEGMIDKPVINGAVS
;
A
#
# COMPACT_ATOMS: atom_id res chain seq x y z
N VAL A 1 -43.24 33.83 36.81
CA VAL A 1 -43.55 35.26 36.67
C VAL A 1 -42.77 35.79 35.50
N LEU A 2 -43.53 36.03 34.42
CA LEU A 2 -43.41 37.07 33.39
C LEU A 2 -42.03 37.26 32.73
N GLY A 3 -41.81 37.12 31.42
CA GLY A 3 -42.67 37.56 30.33
C GLY A 3 -41.94 38.65 29.55
N GLY A 4 -41.78 38.50 28.24
CA GLY A 4 -41.25 39.57 27.40
C GLY A 4 -40.94 39.12 25.98
N LYS A 5 -41.97 39.09 25.13
CA LYS A 5 -41.87 39.09 23.64
C LYS A 5 -41.54 40.50 23.14
N GLN A 6 -40.84 40.59 22.00
CA GLN A 6 -41.11 41.51 20.86
C GLN A 6 -39.92 41.38 19.88
N ASP A 7 -40.01 40.90 18.69
CA ASP A 7 -40.76 41.17 17.48
C ASP A 7 -40.32 42.47 16.71
N ARG A 8 -40.10 42.24 15.37
CA ARG A 8 -40.11 43.18 14.21
C ARG A 8 -38.76 43.85 13.85
N ARG A 9 -38.31 43.91 12.62
CA ARG A 9 -38.91 43.96 11.27
C ARG A 9 -37.83 43.87 10.20
N ALA A 10 -38.19 43.31 9.06
CA ALA A 10 -37.50 43.30 7.78
C ALA A 10 -37.23 44.71 7.21
N LYS A 11 -36.19 44.86 6.43
CA LYS A 11 -36.09 45.84 5.33
C LYS A 11 -35.47 45.23 4.10
N ILE A 12 -36.33 45.07 3.11
CA ILE A 12 -36.03 44.80 1.72
C ILE A 12 -35.60 46.13 1.07
N TRP A 13 -34.52 46.11 0.29
CA TRP A 13 -34.31 47.10 -0.75
C TRP A 13 -33.77 46.42 -2.01
N ARG A 14 -34.59 46.52 -3.05
CA ARG A 14 -34.27 46.29 -4.47
C ARG A 14 -33.92 47.62 -5.11
N VAL A 15 -32.97 47.66 -6.00
CA VAL A 15 -32.87 48.49 -7.22
C VAL A 15 -31.66 47.96 -7.99
N ALA A 16 -31.80 47.30 -9.11
CA ALA A 16 -32.05 47.69 -10.47
C ALA A 16 -30.72 47.89 -11.28
N ALA A 17 -30.71 47.20 -12.40
CA ALA A 17 -29.67 47.02 -13.40
C ALA A 17 -29.34 48.31 -14.21
N VAL A 18 -28.12 48.35 -14.76
CA VAL A 18 -27.88 48.96 -16.10
C VAL A 18 -26.73 48.18 -16.81
N PHE A 19 -27.02 47.79 -18.03
CA PHE A 19 -26.09 47.30 -19.06
C PHE A 19 -25.25 48.46 -19.63
N VAL A 20 -23.98 48.23 -19.96
CA VAL A 20 -23.34 48.75 -21.19
C VAL A 20 -22.24 47.83 -21.62
N ALA A 21 -22.23 47.51 -22.90
CA ALA A 21 -21.29 46.70 -23.65
C ALA A 21 -20.14 47.54 -24.24
N THR A 22 -19.17 46.82 -24.79
CA THR A 22 -18.18 47.16 -25.81
C THR A 22 -16.76 47.50 -25.40
N GLY A 23 -15.82 46.80 -26.03
CA GLY A 23 -14.49 47.31 -26.33
C GLY A 23 -13.35 46.28 -26.23
N ALA A 24 -13.07 45.53 -27.29
CA ALA A 24 -11.84 44.78 -27.48
C ALA A 24 -10.65 45.72 -27.66
N LEU A 25 -9.50 45.38 -27.04
CA LEU A 25 -8.19 45.78 -27.57
C LEU A 25 -7.09 44.87 -26.93
N THR A 26 -6.36 44.24 -27.83
CA THR A 26 -5.16 43.45 -27.61
C THR A 26 -3.99 44.32 -27.15
N LEU A 27 -3.21 43.90 -26.17
CA LEU A 27 -1.82 44.32 -26.04
C LEU A 27 -1.01 43.23 -25.33
N SER A 28 0.02 42.74 -26.03
CA SER A 28 1.07 41.86 -25.58
C SER A 28 1.90 42.55 -24.48
N GLY A 29 2.16 41.79 -23.38
CA GLY A 29 3.07 42.23 -22.36
C GLY A 29 3.74 41.02 -21.73
N CYS A 30 5.00 40.74 -22.10
CA CYS A 30 5.87 39.81 -21.38
C CYS A 30 6.14 40.33 -19.98
N ALA A 31 5.81 39.53 -18.97
CA ALA A 31 6.34 39.73 -17.63
C ALA A 31 6.76 38.36 -17.08
N SER A 32 8.05 38.21 -16.85
CA SER A 32 8.67 37.08 -16.17
C SER A 32 8.17 37.04 -14.73
N GLY A 33 7.32 36.08 -14.42
CA GLY A 33 6.91 35.73 -13.07
C GLY A 33 7.42 34.33 -12.77
N SER A 34 8.33 34.21 -11.81
CA SER A 34 8.77 32.94 -11.22
C SER A 34 7.58 32.33 -10.49
N ASP A 35 6.92 31.40 -11.13
CA ASP A 35 5.86 30.60 -10.53
C ASP A 35 6.52 29.34 -9.98
N SER A 36 6.65 29.29 -8.65
CA SER A 36 7.01 28.06 -7.95
C SER A 36 5.78 27.13 -8.01
N GLY A 37 5.75 26.37 -9.09
CA GLY A 37 4.76 25.34 -9.29
C GLY A 37 4.93 24.27 -8.21
N SER A 38 4.00 24.23 -7.27
CA SER A 38 3.69 23.04 -6.49
C SER A 38 3.21 22.00 -7.48
N GLU A 39 4.07 21.05 -7.84
CA GLU A 39 3.66 19.85 -8.57
C GLU A 39 2.65 19.10 -7.68
N LYS A 40 1.37 19.24 -8.03
CA LYS A 40 0.37 18.26 -7.60
C LYS A 40 0.73 16.96 -8.30
N GLU A 41 1.32 16.04 -7.58
CA GLU A 41 1.41 14.63 -7.97
C GLU A 41 -0.04 14.15 -8.21
N SER A 42 -0.46 14.22 -9.46
CA SER A 42 -1.71 13.62 -9.91
C SER A 42 -1.43 12.13 -10.10
N THR A 43 -1.73 11.33 -9.11
CA THR A 43 -1.77 9.87 -9.27
C THR A 43 -2.90 9.54 -10.25
N THR A 44 -2.55 9.47 -11.52
CA THR A 44 -3.49 9.06 -12.56
C THR A 44 -3.64 7.54 -12.42
N SER A 45 -4.73 7.08 -11.80
CA SER A 45 -5.07 5.65 -11.77
C SER A 45 -5.03 5.10 -13.19
N ALA A 46 -4.25 4.04 -13.39
CA ALA A 46 -4.14 3.38 -14.69
C ALA A 46 -5.52 2.93 -15.19
N ALA A 47 -5.79 3.09 -16.50
CA ALA A 47 -7.06 2.64 -17.07
C ALA A 47 -7.30 1.15 -16.80
N PRO A 48 -8.54 0.72 -16.53
CA PRO A 48 -8.86 -0.69 -16.31
C PRO A 48 -8.37 -1.56 -17.47
N ALA A 49 -7.81 -2.73 -17.15
CA ALA A 49 -7.46 -3.70 -18.19
C ALA A 49 -8.73 -4.29 -18.81
N GLU A 50 -8.67 -4.60 -20.09
CA GLU A 50 -9.78 -5.25 -20.80
C GLU A 50 -9.84 -6.75 -20.44
N LYS A 51 -11.07 -7.30 -20.41
CA LYS A 51 -11.29 -8.72 -20.17
C LYS A 51 -10.67 -9.58 -21.27
N VAL A 52 -9.90 -10.59 -20.85
CA VAL A 52 -9.35 -11.62 -21.76
C VAL A 52 -10.13 -12.92 -21.58
N GLU A 53 -11.00 -13.24 -22.55
CA GLU A 53 -11.94 -14.35 -22.45
C GLU A 53 -11.27 -15.70 -22.14
N ALA A 54 -10.12 -15.98 -22.76
CA ALA A 54 -9.38 -17.23 -22.51
C ALA A 54 -8.96 -17.36 -21.03
N ILE A 55 -8.52 -16.27 -20.41
CA ILE A 55 -8.07 -16.21 -19.00
C ILE A 55 -9.30 -16.17 -18.08
N ALA A 56 -10.31 -15.36 -18.39
CA ALA A 56 -11.55 -15.28 -17.61
C ALA A 56 -12.28 -16.62 -17.50
N ASN A 57 -12.14 -17.49 -18.49
CA ASN A 57 -12.73 -18.83 -18.48
C ASN A 57 -12.02 -19.79 -17.51
N THR A 58 -10.83 -19.48 -17.02
CA THR A 58 -10.11 -20.27 -15.99
C THR A 58 -10.59 -19.99 -14.57
N VAL A 59 -11.32 -18.87 -14.37
CA VAL A 59 -11.82 -18.47 -13.04
C VAL A 59 -12.79 -19.54 -12.51
N PRO A 60 -12.65 -19.96 -11.22
CA PRO A 60 -13.56 -20.89 -10.59
C PRO A 60 -15.03 -20.45 -10.71
N GLU A 61 -15.91 -21.38 -11.06
CA GLU A 61 -17.31 -21.09 -11.42
C GLU A 61 -18.07 -20.29 -10.34
N ALA A 62 -17.82 -20.56 -9.06
CA ALA A 62 -18.47 -19.86 -7.97
C ALA A 62 -18.09 -18.36 -7.94
N ILE A 63 -16.83 -18.01 -8.25
CA ILE A 63 -16.35 -16.63 -8.33
C ILE A 63 -16.86 -15.99 -9.62
N LYS A 64 -16.76 -16.69 -10.73
CA LYS A 64 -17.24 -16.23 -12.04
C LYS A 64 -18.74 -15.90 -12.02
N SER A 65 -19.56 -16.76 -11.44
CA SER A 65 -21.01 -16.55 -11.31
C SER A 65 -21.38 -15.37 -10.42
N SER A 66 -20.54 -15.08 -9.39
CA SER A 66 -20.74 -13.90 -8.55
C SER A 66 -20.40 -12.59 -9.26
N GLY A 67 -19.55 -12.64 -10.29
CA GLY A 67 -18.99 -11.48 -10.99
C GLY A 67 -18.04 -10.64 -10.14
N LYS A 68 -17.65 -11.12 -8.95
CA LYS A 68 -16.86 -10.38 -7.98
C LYS A 68 -15.61 -11.13 -7.55
N LEU A 69 -14.53 -10.40 -7.37
CA LEU A 69 -13.32 -10.86 -6.67
C LEU A 69 -13.30 -10.20 -5.28
N VAL A 70 -13.57 -10.99 -4.23
CA VAL A 70 -13.59 -10.50 -2.85
C VAL A 70 -12.16 -10.53 -2.29
N ILE A 71 -11.62 -9.35 -1.95
CA ILE A 71 -10.22 -9.12 -1.64
C ILE A 71 -10.09 -8.65 -0.20
N GLY A 72 -9.35 -9.41 0.62
CA GLY A 72 -8.95 -8.96 1.96
C GLY A 72 -7.73 -8.04 1.87
N VAL A 73 -7.80 -6.85 2.50
CA VAL A 73 -6.74 -5.85 2.47
C VAL A 73 -6.56 -5.21 3.85
N ASN A 74 -5.30 -4.97 4.25
CA ASN A 74 -4.96 -4.19 5.44
C ASN A 74 -4.43 -2.82 5.01
N ILE A 75 -5.05 -1.77 5.47
CA ILE A 75 -4.68 -0.38 5.18
C ILE A 75 -4.64 0.46 6.46
N PRO A 76 -3.72 1.45 6.53
CA PRO A 76 -2.81 1.91 5.48
C PRO A 76 -1.47 1.16 5.44
N TYR A 77 -0.97 0.89 4.24
CA TYR A 77 0.38 0.38 3.96
C TYR A 77 0.94 1.05 2.69
N ALA A 78 1.02 2.39 2.73
CA ALA A 78 1.42 3.19 1.57
C ALA A 78 2.91 2.97 1.18
N PRO A 79 3.24 2.95 -0.13
CA PRO A 79 2.43 3.34 -1.30
C PRO A 79 1.60 2.19 -1.90
N ASN A 80 1.61 0.99 -1.29
CA ASN A 80 1.04 -0.22 -1.88
C ASN A 80 -0.50 -0.24 -1.78
N GLU A 81 -1.06 0.01 -0.57
CA GLU A 81 -2.51 0.12 -0.35
C GLU A 81 -2.81 1.11 0.78
N PHE A 82 -3.58 2.14 0.47
CA PHE A 82 -3.96 3.17 1.44
C PHE A 82 -5.22 3.92 0.99
N LYS A 83 -5.71 4.84 1.80
CA LYS A 83 -6.82 5.73 1.41
C LYS A 83 -6.30 7.09 0.98
N ASP A 84 -6.81 7.57 -0.15
CA ASP A 84 -6.62 8.95 -0.56
C ASP A 84 -7.43 9.93 0.35
N PRO A 85 -7.28 11.26 0.19
CA PRO A 85 -8.03 12.23 0.97
C PRO A 85 -9.56 12.13 0.84
N GLU A 86 -10.04 11.56 -0.27
CA GLU A 86 -11.45 11.31 -0.54
C GLU A 86 -11.95 10.00 0.08
N GLY A 87 -11.06 9.20 0.69
CA GLY A 87 -11.35 7.92 1.35
C GLY A 87 -11.41 6.73 0.40
N LYS A 88 -11.01 6.89 -0.87
CA LYS A 88 -10.91 5.81 -1.83
C LYS A 88 -9.65 4.99 -1.56
N ILE A 89 -9.75 3.68 -1.68
CA ILE A 89 -8.58 2.77 -1.59
C ILE A 89 -7.78 2.91 -2.89
N VAL A 90 -6.50 3.24 -2.76
CA VAL A 90 -5.54 3.49 -3.85
C VAL A 90 -4.19 2.88 -3.49
N GLY A 91 -3.30 2.76 -4.46
CA GLY A 91 -1.94 2.26 -4.26
C GLY A 91 -1.49 1.35 -5.40
N PHE A 92 -0.22 0.99 -5.37
CA PHE A 92 0.37 0.09 -6.37
C PHE A 92 -0.36 -1.25 -6.43
N ASP A 93 -0.56 -1.90 -5.28
CA ASP A 93 -1.24 -3.19 -5.19
C ASP A 93 -2.70 -3.08 -5.66
N VAL A 94 -3.35 -1.94 -5.36
CA VAL A 94 -4.74 -1.69 -5.77
C VAL A 94 -4.85 -1.53 -7.27
N ASP A 95 -3.97 -0.75 -7.90
CA ASP A 95 -3.99 -0.55 -9.34
C ASP A 95 -3.67 -1.87 -10.09
N LEU A 96 -2.72 -2.64 -9.58
CA LEU A 96 -2.38 -3.94 -10.14
C LEU A 96 -3.54 -4.94 -9.99
N MET A 97 -4.15 -5.03 -8.81
CA MET A 97 -5.28 -5.93 -8.58
C MET A 97 -6.53 -5.52 -9.37
N ASN A 98 -6.76 -4.22 -9.58
CA ASN A 98 -7.82 -3.73 -10.47
C ASN A 98 -7.59 -4.19 -11.92
N ALA A 99 -6.35 -4.14 -12.41
CA ALA A 99 -6.00 -4.63 -13.75
C ALA A 99 -6.16 -6.16 -13.85
N ILE A 100 -5.73 -6.91 -12.83
CA ILE A 100 -5.96 -8.36 -12.72
C ILE A 100 -7.45 -8.68 -12.76
N ALA A 101 -8.26 -8.05 -11.92
CA ALA A 101 -9.71 -8.27 -11.89
C ALA A 101 -10.37 -7.94 -13.24
N GLY A 102 -9.97 -6.84 -13.89
CA GLY A 102 -10.41 -6.48 -15.23
C GLY A 102 -10.10 -7.57 -16.26
N THR A 103 -8.85 -8.06 -16.31
CA THR A 103 -8.42 -9.18 -17.18
C THR A 103 -9.26 -10.44 -16.97
N LEU A 104 -9.63 -10.73 -15.71
CA LEU A 104 -10.50 -11.85 -15.35
C LEU A 104 -11.98 -11.59 -15.61
N GLY A 105 -12.37 -10.37 -15.98
CA GLY A 105 -13.77 -9.98 -16.16
C GLY A 105 -14.56 -9.93 -14.86
N LEU A 106 -13.89 -9.63 -13.73
CA LEU A 106 -14.47 -9.55 -12.39
C LEU A 106 -14.44 -8.11 -11.88
N THR A 107 -15.38 -7.79 -10.99
CA THR A 107 -15.37 -6.54 -10.22
C THR A 107 -14.63 -6.76 -8.90
N PRO A 108 -13.57 -6.01 -8.60
CA PRO A 108 -12.88 -6.11 -7.30
C PRO A 108 -13.76 -5.56 -6.18
N GLU A 109 -13.85 -6.31 -5.07
CA GLU A 109 -14.54 -5.90 -3.85
C GLU A 109 -13.55 -5.94 -2.68
N TYR A 110 -12.98 -4.78 -2.34
CA TYR A 110 -12.02 -4.65 -1.25
C TYR A 110 -12.72 -4.65 0.10
N ARG A 111 -12.23 -5.49 1.03
CA ARG A 111 -12.70 -5.57 2.42
C ARG A 111 -11.53 -5.39 3.37
N GLU A 112 -11.60 -4.33 4.16
CA GLU A 112 -10.58 -4.03 5.16
C GLU A 112 -10.60 -5.06 6.29
N ALA A 113 -9.42 -5.51 6.69
CA ALA A 113 -9.22 -6.42 7.80
C ALA A 113 -7.85 -6.18 8.46
N ASP A 114 -7.70 -6.57 9.72
CA ASP A 114 -6.38 -6.63 10.35
C ASP A 114 -5.50 -7.62 9.56
N PHE A 115 -4.22 -7.28 9.37
CA PHE A 115 -3.27 -8.10 8.60
C PHE A 115 -3.28 -9.57 9.03
N ALA A 116 -3.23 -9.81 10.34
CA ALA A 116 -3.27 -11.15 10.95
C ALA A 116 -4.53 -11.96 10.61
N LYS A 117 -5.62 -11.31 10.19
CA LYS A 117 -6.91 -11.97 9.93
C LYS A 117 -7.13 -12.33 8.47
N ILE A 118 -6.31 -11.82 7.55
CA ILE A 118 -6.53 -12.02 6.11
C ILE A 118 -6.36 -13.49 5.73
N ILE A 119 -5.24 -14.13 6.05
CA ILE A 119 -5.00 -15.56 5.74
C ILE A 119 -6.06 -16.46 6.39
N PRO A 120 -6.39 -16.34 7.69
CA PRO A 120 -7.51 -17.10 8.27
C PRO A 120 -8.86 -16.90 7.56
N SER A 121 -9.14 -15.67 7.09
CA SER A 121 -10.37 -15.36 6.35
C SER A 121 -10.41 -15.97 4.95
N ILE A 122 -9.24 -16.11 4.30
CA ILE A 122 -9.10 -16.85 3.03
C ILE A 122 -9.38 -18.35 3.26
N GLN A 123 -8.76 -18.94 4.30
CA GLN A 123 -9.00 -20.34 4.66
C GLN A 123 -10.47 -20.61 5.01
N GLY A 124 -11.14 -19.65 5.64
CA GLY A 124 -12.56 -19.70 5.96
C GLY A 124 -13.51 -19.37 4.80
N GLY A 125 -12.98 -19.02 3.62
CA GLY A 125 -13.77 -18.70 2.42
C GLY A 125 -14.46 -17.34 2.46
N THR A 126 -14.09 -16.45 3.39
CA THR A 126 -14.62 -15.08 3.47
C THR A 126 -14.02 -14.17 2.39
N PHE A 127 -12.74 -14.37 2.07
CA PHE A 127 -12.02 -13.70 0.99
C PHE A 127 -11.62 -14.73 -0.08
N ASN A 128 -11.65 -14.32 -1.33
CA ASN A 128 -11.12 -15.13 -2.44
C ASN A 128 -9.61 -15.05 -2.52
N VAL A 129 -9.06 -13.87 -2.20
CA VAL A 129 -7.63 -13.52 -2.29
C VAL A 129 -7.28 -12.48 -1.24
N GLY A 130 -6.05 -12.50 -0.75
CA GLY A 130 -5.45 -11.42 0.03
C GLY A 130 -4.61 -10.52 -0.86
N MET A 131 -4.67 -9.22 -0.61
CA MET A 131 -3.83 -8.22 -1.26
C MET A 131 -3.37 -7.24 -0.19
N SER A 132 -2.17 -7.45 0.34
CA SER A 132 -1.60 -6.60 1.40
C SER A 132 -0.10 -6.84 1.52
N SER A 133 0.60 -6.80 0.39
CA SER A 133 2.06 -6.91 0.30
C SER A 133 2.63 -8.11 1.08
N PHE A 134 1.91 -9.25 1.07
CA PHE A 134 2.33 -10.43 1.81
C PHE A 134 3.64 -10.98 1.27
N THR A 135 4.65 -11.11 2.11
CA THR A 135 5.80 -11.93 1.79
C THR A 135 5.37 -13.38 1.62
N ASP A 136 5.66 -13.97 0.47
CA ASP A 136 5.55 -15.41 0.22
C ASP A 136 6.65 -16.12 1.02
N SER A 137 6.28 -16.83 2.09
CA SER A 137 7.20 -17.56 2.95
C SER A 137 6.81 -19.03 3.06
N LYS A 138 7.81 -19.90 3.29
CA LYS A 138 7.60 -21.34 3.45
C LYS A 138 6.60 -21.68 4.56
N GLU A 139 6.57 -20.89 5.61
CA GLU A 139 5.60 -21.06 6.70
C GLU A 139 4.18 -20.81 6.22
N ARG A 140 3.95 -19.66 5.56
CA ARG A 140 2.63 -19.26 5.05
C ARG A 140 2.15 -20.19 3.94
N GLU A 141 3.06 -20.69 3.08
CA GLU A 141 2.74 -21.68 2.04
C GLU A 141 2.14 -22.99 2.59
N GLN A 142 2.36 -23.31 3.87
CA GLN A 142 1.70 -24.47 4.48
C GLN A 142 0.19 -24.30 4.60
N SER A 143 -0.28 -23.06 4.68
CA SER A 143 -1.68 -22.71 4.95
C SER A 143 -2.45 -22.22 3.75
N VAL A 144 -1.79 -21.56 2.81
CA VAL A 144 -2.35 -20.97 1.58
C VAL A 144 -1.40 -21.19 0.41
N ASP A 145 -1.87 -20.94 -0.82
CA ASP A 145 -0.99 -20.80 -1.97
C ASP A 145 -0.79 -19.32 -2.30
N PHE A 146 0.40 -18.95 -2.74
CA PHE A 146 0.73 -17.60 -3.16
C PHE A 146 0.90 -17.50 -4.67
N VAL A 147 0.50 -16.39 -5.26
CA VAL A 147 0.90 -16.00 -6.62
C VAL A 147 1.83 -14.82 -6.50
N THR A 148 3.13 -15.02 -6.84
CA THR A 148 4.12 -13.95 -6.72
C THR A 148 3.89 -12.85 -7.74
N TYR A 149 4.08 -11.59 -7.32
CA TYR A 149 3.82 -10.44 -8.21
C TYR A 149 4.83 -9.31 -8.11
N PHE A 150 5.70 -9.29 -7.11
CA PHE A 150 6.66 -8.23 -6.86
C PHE A 150 7.80 -8.77 -5.99
N SER A 151 8.88 -8.01 -5.78
CA SER A 151 9.95 -8.34 -4.84
C SER A 151 10.31 -7.12 -4.02
N ALA A 152 10.36 -7.27 -2.71
CA ALA A 152 10.79 -6.22 -1.78
C ALA A 152 11.72 -6.79 -0.72
N GLY A 153 12.61 -5.96 -0.22
CA GLY A 153 13.43 -6.27 0.94
C GLY A 153 12.92 -5.57 2.20
N THR A 154 13.54 -5.85 3.33
CA THR A 154 13.36 -5.10 4.57
C THR A 154 14.26 -3.88 4.58
N LEU A 155 13.75 -2.76 5.06
CA LEU A 155 14.50 -1.52 5.27
C LEU A 155 14.08 -0.87 6.59
N TRP A 156 15.06 -0.44 7.37
CA TRP A 156 14.77 0.29 8.60
C TRP A 156 14.77 1.80 8.39
N ALA A 157 13.99 2.50 9.22
CA ALA A 157 14.04 3.95 9.34
C ALA A 157 14.24 4.37 10.80
N GLN A 158 14.87 5.52 10.98
CA GLN A 158 15.24 6.12 12.26
C GLN A 158 15.02 7.63 12.23
N LYS A 159 15.15 8.29 13.39
CA LYS A 159 15.29 9.75 13.41
C LYS A 159 16.61 10.19 12.82
N PRO A 160 16.69 11.36 12.17
CA PRO A 160 17.94 11.88 11.61
C PRO A 160 19.06 11.95 12.67
N GLY A 161 20.20 11.37 12.31
CA GLY A 161 21.39 11.36 13.16
C GLY A 161 21.36 10.36 14.32
N ALA A 162 20.38 9.47 14.40
CA ALA A 162 20.31 8.47 15.48
C ALA A 162 21.40 7.39 15.38
N GLY A 163 21.93 7.14 14.18
CA GLY A 163 23.06 6.21 13.97
C GLY A 163 22.73 4.75 14.27
N ILE A 164 21.47 4.33 14.04
CA ILE A 164 21.07 2.94 14.22
C ILE A 164 21.60 2.11 13.06
N ASP A 165 22.29 1.05 13.39
CA ASP A 165 22.73 0.02 12.45
C ASP A 165 21.90 -1.25 12.71
N PRO A 166 21.08 -1.71 11.73
CA PRO A 166 20.29 -2.93 11.88
C PRO A 166 21.11 -4.17 12.28
N GLU A 167 22.39 -4.24 11.88
CA GLU A 167 23.26 -5.36 12.27
C GLU A 167 23.79 -5.28 13.71
N ASN A 168 23.70 -4.10 14.35
CA ASN A 168 24.20 -3.83 15.70
C ASN A 168 23.17 -3.12 16.59
N ALA A 169 21.88 -3.40 16.41
CA ALA A 169 20.78 -2.73 17.11
C ALA A 169 20.47 -3.30 18.52
N CYS A 170 21.45 -3.96 19.16
CA CYS A 170 21.25 -4.57 20.49
C CYS A 170 20.82 -3.53 21.53
N GLY A 171 19.76 -3.84 22.28
CA GLY A 171 19.17 -2.98 23.30
C GLY A 171 18.36 -1.81 22.73
N LYS A 172 18.16 -1.75 21.42
CA LYS A 172 17.32 -0.75 20.77
C LYS A 172 15.86 -1.18 20.79
N LYS A 173 14.98 -0.19 20.80
CA LYS A 173 13.53 -0.36 20.69
C LYS A 173 13.12 -0.21 19.23
N VAL A 174 12.62 -1.28 18.62
CA VAL A 174 12.26 -1.31 17.20
C VAL A 174 10.76 -1.51 17.02
N ALA A 175 10.10 -0.53 16.43
CA ALA A 175 8.68 -0.57 16.07
C ALA A 175 8.48 -1.40 14.80
N VAL A 176 7.41 -2.17 14.75
CA VAL A 176 7.09 -3.08 13.64
C VAL A 176 5.59 -3.30 13.57
N GLN A 177 5.05 -3.59 12.39
CA GLN A 177 3.67 -4.05 12.29
C GLN A 177 3.57 -5.52 12.72
N ALA A 178 2.54 -5.83 13.50
CA ALA A 178 2.30 -7.18 14.03
C ALA A 178 2.05 -8.20 12.90
N THR A 179 2.55 -9.43 13.09
CA THR A 179 2.43 -10.61 12.20
C THR A 179 3.08 -10.47 10.83
N THR A 180 3.89 -9.41 10.62
CA THR A 180 4.79 -9.32 9.46
C THR A 180 6.02 -10.21 9.65
N VAL A 181 6.72 -10.53 8.56
CA VAL A 181 7.99 -11.29 8.66
C VAL A 181 9.07 -10.51 9.43
N GLN A 182 8.97 -9.20 9.47
CA GLN A 182 9.83 -8.36 10.30
C GLN A 182 9.63 -8.63 11.78
N GLU A 183 8.38 -8.79 12.23
CA GLU A 183 8.09 -9.13 13.64
C GLU A 183 8.42 -10.59 13.97
N THR A 184 8.03 -11.54 13.08
CA THR A 184 8.06 -12.98 13.40
C THR A 184 9.42 -13.62 13.17
N ASP A 185 10.21 -13.13 12.24
CA ASP A 185 11.45 -13.76 11.78
C ASP A 185 12.67 -12.83 11.90
N GLU A 186 12.64 -11.65 11.28
CA GLU A 186 13.78 -10.74 11.16
C GLU A 186 14.25 -10.24 12.52
N LEU A 187 13.39 -9.55 13.27
CA LEU A 187 13.74 -8.95 14.56
C LEU A 187 14.08 -10.01 15.63
N PRO A 188 13.37 -11.14 15.74
CA PRO A 188 13.75 -12.22 16.65
C PRO A 188 15.13 -12.81 16.34
N ALA A 189 15.46 -13.01 15.06
CA ALA A 189 16.79 -13.52 14.64
C ALA A 189 17.91 -12.54 15.01
N ARG A 190 17.71 -11.23 14.79
CA ARG A 190 18.66 -10.18 15.18
C ARG A 190 18.78 -10.06 16.70
N SER A 191 17.66 -10.10 17.41
CA SER A 191 17.64 -10.08 18.89
C SER A 191 18.39 -11.28 19.47
N LYS A 192 18.23 -12.46 18.89
CA LYS A 192 18.97 -13.66 19.28
C LYS A 192 20.48 -13.49 19.10
N LYS A 193 20.95 -12.94 17.98
CA LYS A 193 22.38 -12.63 17.78
C LYS A 193 22.92 -11.73 18.90
N CYS A 194 22.12 -10.77 19.37
CA CYS A 194 22.51 -9.91 20.49
C CYS A 194 22.67 -10.70 21.79
N THR A 195 21.69 -11.53 22.15
CA THR A 195 21.72 -12.30 23.39
C THR A 195 22.79 -13.36 23.36
N ASP A 196 23.04 -14.04 22.25
CA ASP A 196 24.12 -14.99 22.06
C ASP A 196 25.51 -14.34 22.25
N ALA A 197 25.63 -13.04 21.94
CA ALA A 197 26.82 -12.23 22.17
C ALA A 197 26.90 -11.59 23.57
N GLY A 198 25.98 -11.94 24.47
CA GLY A 198 25.92 -11.38 25.82
C GLY A 198 25.49 -9.91 25.87
N LYS A 199 24.88 -9.39 24.83
CA LYS A 199 24.34 -8.02 24.72
C LYS A 199 22.84 -8.00 25.06
N PRO A 200 22.27 -6.83 25.39
CA PRO A 200 20.82 -6.70 25.56
C PRO A 200 20.05 -7.10 24.28
N ALA A 201 18.92 -7.77 24.48
CA ALA A 201 18.00 -8.08 23.39
C ALA A 201 17.47 -6.81 22.71
N ILE A 202 17.05 -6.90 21.45
CA ILE A 202 16.22 -5.88 20.81
C ILE A 202 14.85 -5.90 21.50
N GLU A 203 14.33 -4.72 21.86
CA GLU A 203 12.96 -4.56 22.31
C GLU A 203 12.04 -4.44 21.08
N ILE A 204 11.35 -5.51 20.74
CA ILE A 204 10.41 -5.54 19.60
C ILE A 204 9.09 -4.94 20.07
N VAL A 205 8.60 -3.91 19.37
CA VAL A 205 7.36 -3.20 19.73
C VAL A 205 6.35 -3.32 18.58
N PRO A 206 5.44 -4.32 18.65
CA PRO A 206 4.45 -4.52 17.61
C PRO A 206 3.31 -3.49 17.69
N PHE A 207 2.80 -3.10 16.52
CA PHE A 207 1.64 -2.24 16.33
C PHE A 207 0.65 -2.89 15.34
N ASP A 208 -0.63 -2.58 15.48
CA ASP A 208 -1.67 -3.13 14.59
C ASP A 208 -1.56 -2.60 13.15
N SER A 209 -0.93 -1.43 12.95
CA SER A 209 -0.72 -0.84 11.63
C SER A 209 0.71 -0.31 11.46
N GLN A 210 1.19 -0.30 10.21
CA GLN A 210 2.51 0.24 9.90
C GLN A 210 2.62 1.74 10.20
N ASP A 211 1.57 2.52 9.96
CA ASP A 211 1.54 3.95 10.29
C ASP A 211 1.75 4.20 11.78
N ALA A 212 1.19 3.35 12.64
CA ALA A 212 1.39 3.45 14.08
C ALA A 212 2.86 3.16 14.45
N ALA A 213 3.49 2.15 13.83
CA ALA A 213 4.91 1.86 14.00
C ALA A 213 5.80 3.03 13.52
N THR A 214 5.50 3.60 12.35
CA THR A 214 6.18 4.78 11.80
C THR A 214 6.07 5.98 12.75
N ASN A 215 4.87 6.26 13.24
CA ASN A 215 4.61 7.37 14.15
C ASN A 215 5.32 7.19 15.50
N ALA A 216 5.47 5.95 15.98
CA ALA A 216 6.23 5.68 17.21
C ALA A 216 7.67 6.17 17.12
N VAL A 217 8.33 6.01 15.96
CA VAL A 217 9.69 6.56 15.74
C VAL A 217 9.66 8.07 15.64
N VAL A 218 8.75 8.65 14.85
CA VAL A 218 8.61 10.12 14.71
C VAL A 218 8.42 10.79 16.08
N LEU A 219 7.61 10.18 16.96
CA LEU A 219 7.32 10.69 18.31
C LEU A 219 8.43 10.35 19.34
N GLY A 220 9.40 9.50 19.00
CA GLY A 220 10.49 9.07 19.90
C GLY A 220 10.06 8.01 20.92
N GLN A 221 9.02 7.26 20.63
CA GLN A 221 8.57 6.12 21.41
C GLN A 221 9.34 4.83 21.07
N ALA A 222 9.92 4.78 19.86
CA ALA A 222 10.85 3.76 19.40
C ALA A 222 12.11 4.41 18.79
N ASP A 223 13.23 3.68 18.78
CA ASP A 223 14.51 4.14 18.23
C ASP A 223 14.52 4.03 16.70
N ALA A 224 13.92 2.95 16.17
CA ALA A 224 13.80 2.67 14.75
C ALA A 224 12.49 1.95 14.44
N MET A 225 12.17 1.82 13.16
CA MET A 225 11.14 0.90 12.67
C MET A 225 11.72 -0.04 11.63
N SER A 226 11.14 -1.23 11.49
CA SER A 226 11.40 -2.20 10.43
C SER A 226 10.14 -2.41 9.60
N ALA A 227 10.25 -2.31 8.28
CA ALA A 227 9.17 -2.57 7.33
C ALA A 227 9.73 -2.91 5.94
N ASP A 228 8.84 -3.20 5.00
CA ASP A 228 9.22 -3.41 3.61
C ASP A 228 9.81 -2.14 2.99
N SER A 229 10.81 -2.31 2.13
CA SER A 229 11.58 -1.19 1.58
C SER A 229 10.74 -0.13 0.85
N PRO A 230 9.73 -0.46 0.03
CA PRO A 230 8.89 0.57 -0.60
C PRO A 230 8.14 1.43 0.43
N VAL A 231 7.65 0.79 1.49
CA VAL A 231 6.87 1.44 2.54
C VAL A 231 7.76 2.33 3.42
N THR A 232 8.95 1.85 3.77
CA THR A 232 9.93 2.63 4.52
C THR A 232 10.38 3.86 3.73
N LEU A 233 10.72 3.70 2.45
CA LEU A 233 11.12 4.82 1.59
C LEU A 233 10.01 5.86 1.42
N TYR A 234 8.77 5.39 1.25
CA TYR A 234 7.61 6.26 1.20
C TYR A 234 7.40 7.04 2.51
N ALA A 235 7.49 6.37 3.66
CA ALA A 235 7.37 7.01 4.97
C ALA A 235 8.45 8.08 5.19
N ILE A 236 9.71 7.82 4.79
CA ILE A 236 10.80 8.79 4.83
C ILE A 236 10.46 10.03 4.00
N LYS A 237 10.00 9.83 2.75
CA LYS A 237 9.57 10.92 1.86
C LYS A 237 8.44 11.74 2.48
N GLN A 238 7.41 11.09 3.02
CA GLN A 238 6.22 11.75 3.55
C GLN A 238 6.44 12.48 4.88
N THR A 239 7.41 12.04 5.67
CA THR A 239 7.68 12.65 6.98
C THR A 239 8.50 13.95 6.91
N ASN A 240 8.87 14.41 5.69
CA ASN A 240 9.53 15.69 5.46
C ASN A 240 10.78 15.89 6.36
N GLY A 241 11.67 14.90 6.36
CA GLY A 241 12.94 14.94 7.09
C GLY A 241 12.85 14.58 8.58
N LYS A 242 11.73 14.05 9.07
CA LYS A 242 11.62 13.53 10.43
C LYS A 242 12.16 12.11 10.57
N LEU A 243 12.28 11.39 9.45
CA LEU A 243 12.88 10.07 9.34
C LEU A 243 13.97 10.07 8.28
N GLU A 244 14.95 9.21 8.47
CA GLU A 244 15.98 8.85 7.50
C GLU A 244 16.14 7.31 7.49
N GLN A 245 16.74 6.81 6.43
CA GLN A 245 17.08 5.41 6.28
C GLN A 245 18.13 4.98 7.32
N ALA A 246 17.98 3.78 7.87
CA ALA A 246 18.94 3.13 8.75
C ALA A 246 19.45 1.84 8.10
N GLY A 247 20.69 1.85 7.65
CA GLY A 247 21.30 0.75 6.89
C GLY A 247 20.82 0.69 5.43
N GLU A 248 21.14 -0.39 4.75
CA GLU A 248 20.72 -0.70 3.38
C GLU A 248 19.53 -1.67 3.39
N THR A 249 18.86 -1.83 2.25
CA THR A 249 17.81 -2.84 2.07
C THR A 249 18.43 -4.25 2.12
N PHE A 250 17.80 -5.17 2.83
CA PHE A 250 18.26 -6.54 3.01
C PHE A 250 17.09 -7.54 2.93
N ASP A 251 17.38 -8.84 2.90
CA ASP A 251 16.43 -9.95 2.94
C ASP A 251 15.27 -9.80 1.93
N SER A 252 15.62 -9.52 0.66
CA SER A 252 14.62 -9.41 -0.42
C SER A 252 13.92 -10.74 -0.64
N ALA A 253 12.59 -10.68 -0.70
CA ALA A 253 11.70 -11.81 -0.88
C ALA A 253 10.52 -11.46 -1.80
N PRO A 254 9.88 -12.45 -2.44
CA PRO A 254 8.72 -12.18 -3.27
C PRO A 254 7.50 -11.76 -2.42
N TYR A 255 6.76 -10.76 -2.90
CA TYR A 255 5.39 -10.56 -2.52
C TYR A 255 4.50 -11.52 -3.30
N GLY A 256 3.47 -12.02 -2.65
CA GLY A 256 2.48 -12.87 -3.29
C GLY A 256 1.06 -12.58 -2.81
N TRP A 257 0.10 -12.85 -3.68
CA TRP A 257 -1.31 -12.85 -3.33
C TRP A 257 -1.69 -14.20 -2.76
N PRO A 258 -2.03 -14.32 -1.45
CA PRO A 258 -2.49 -15.56 -0.88
C PRO A 258 -3.91 -15.89 -1.34
N VAL A 259 -4.12 -17.15 -1.71
CA VAL A 259 -5.42 -17.78 -2.02
C VAL A 259 -5.58 -19.07 -1.22
N ALA A 260 -6.79 -19.60 -1.12
CA ALA A 260 -7.00 -20.86 -0.43
C ALA A 260 -6.12 -21.97 -1.04
N LYS A 261 -5.54 -22.82 -0.17
CA LYS A 261 -4.64 -23.90 -0.58
C LYS A 261 -5.29 -24.81 -1.62
N GLY A 262 -4.60 -25.02 -2.75
CA GLY A 262 -5.10 -25.81 -3.88
C GLY A 262 -6.19 -25.14 -4.70
N SER A 263 -6.47 -23.85 -4.49
CA SER A 263 -7.49 -23.13 -5.25
C SER A 263 -7.09 -22.96 -6.72
N PRO A 264 -7.97 -23.29 -7.68
CA PRO A 264 -7.72 -23.00 -9.10
C PRO A 264 -7.60 -21.50 -9.39
N LEU A 265 -8.04 -20.61 -8.49
CA LEU A 265 -7.90 -19.18 -8.64
C LEU A 265 -6.44 -18.76 -8.76
N ALA A 266 -5.50 -19.46 -8.09
CA ALA A 266 -4.08 -19.19 -8.22
C ALA A 266 -3.61 -19.18 -9.69
N GLN A 267 -4.05 -20.18 -10.47
CA GLN A 267 -3.69 -20.26 -11.89
C GLN A 267 -4.32 -19.14 -12.71
N SER A 268 -5.54 -18.72 -12.37
CA SER A 268 -6.22 -17.60 -13.06
C SER A 268 -5.50 -16.27 -12.80
N LEU A 269 -5.11 -16.02 -11.55
CA LEU A 269 -4.32 -14.83 -11.17
C LEU A 269 -2.96 -14.83 -11.84
N LEU A 270 -2.28 -15.98 -11.87
CA LEU A 270 -0.98 -16.15 -12.52
C LEU A 270 -1.05 -15.77 -14.00
N GLN A 271 -1.99 -16.36 -14.74
CA GLN A 271 -2.18 -16.07 -16.17
C GLN A 271 -2.56 -14.61 -16.44
N ALA A 272 -3.38 -14.01 -15.56
CA ALA A 272 -3.71 -12.61 -15.67
C ALA A 272 -2.48 -11.72 -15.48
N LEU A 273 -1.61 -12.01 -14.52
CA LEU A 273 -0.37 -11.26 -14.31
C LEU A 273 0.63 -11.45 -15.46
N GLU A 274 0.80 -12.68 -15.95
CA GLU A 274 1.63 -12.95 -17.15
C GLU A 274 1.15 -12.10 -18.34
N HIS A 275 -0.16 -12.02 -18.58
CA HIS A 275 -0.73 -11.17 -19.62
C HIS A 275 -0.42 -9.68 -19.40
N LEU A 276 -0.53 -9.17 -18.17
CA LEU A 276 -0.18 -7.77 -17.86
C LEU A 276 1.31 -7.48 -18.04
N ILE A 277 2.17 -8.46 -17.79
CA ILE A 277 3.62 -8.36 -18.04
C ILE A 277 3.87 -8.30 -19.55
N GLU A 278 3.31 -9.24 -20.32
CA GLU A 278 3.46 -9.32 -21.78
C GLU A 278 2.98 -8.07 -22.52
N THR A 279 1.88 -7.49 -22.07
CA THR A 279 1.30 -6.27 -22.64
C THR A 279 1.95 -4.97 -22.16
N GLY A 280 2.86 -5.05 -21.18
CA GLY A 280 3.54 -3.90 -20.59
C GLY A 280 2.70 -3.12 -19.56
N LYS A 281 1.45 -3.55 -19.29
CA LYS A 281 0.57 -2.89 -18.32
C LYS A 281 1.10 -2.96 -16.89
N TYR A 282 1.70 -4.08 -16.52
CA TYR A 282 2.38 -4.23 -15.23
C TYR A 282 3.48 -3.18 -15.03
N LYS A 283 4.33 -2.98 -16.06
CA LYS A 283 5.38 -1.96 -16.04
C LYS A 283 4.83 -0.54 -15.96
N GLU A 284 3.76 -0.24 -16.70
CA GLU A 284 3.08 1.06 -16.62
C GLU A 284 2.61 1.35 -15.18
N ILE A 285 1.97 0.36 -14.54
CA ILE A 285 1.48 0.49 -13.16
C ILE A 285 2.66 0.70 -12.20
N ALA A 286 3.71 -0.11 -12.28
CA ALA A 286 4.88 0.04 -11.41
C ALA A 286 5.55 1.41 -11.56
N ALA A 287 5.69 1.90 -12.81
CA ALA A 287 6.28 3.22 -13.10
C ALA A 287 5.44 4.38 -12.54
N ASN A 288 4.10 4.26 -12.54
CA ASN A 288 3.23 5.29 -11.96
C ASN A 288 3.46 5.46 -10.45
N TRP A 289 3.95 4.44 -9.78
CA TRP A 289 4.25 4.44 -8.34
C TRP A 289 5.75 4.55 -8.03
N GLY A 290 6.63 4.56 -9.07
CA GLY A 290 8.10 4.59 -8.90
C GLY A 290 8.64 3.31 -8.25
N LEU A 291 8.04 2.16 -8.58
CA LEU A 291 8.33 0.87 -7.98
C LEU A 291 8.92 -0.14 -8.98
N GLU A 292 9.52 0.34 -10.09
CA GLU A 292 10.05 -0.52 -11.14
C GLU A 292 11.15 -1.47 -10.66
N GLU A 293 11.92 -1.08 -9.64
CA GLU A 293 13.02 -1.90 -9.10
C GLU A 293 12.55 -3.23 -8.49
N GLY A 294 11.32 -3.28 -7.99
CA GLY A 294 10.74 -4.48 -7.40
C GLY A 294 9.99 -5.38 -8.39
N MET A 295 9.93 -5.00 -9.67
CA MET A 295 9.22 -5.78 -10.68
C MET A 295 9.86 -7.17 -10.88
N ILE A 296 9.00 -8.16 -11.15
CA ILE A 296 9.41 -9.51 -11.52
C ILE A 296 9.07 -9.79 -12.98
N ASP A 297 9.93 -10.56 -13.65
CA ASP A 297 9.72 -10.95 -15.05
C ASP A 297 8.87 -12.22 -15.17
N LYS A 298 8.90 -13.07 -14.15
CA LYS A 298 8.23 -14.38 -14.17
C LYS A 298 7.53 -14.65 -12.84
N PRO A 299 6.22 -14.47 -12.79
CA PRO A 299 5.42 -14.85 -11.63
C PRO A 299 5.35 -16.37 -11.50
N VAL A 300 5.23 -16.86 -10.28
CA VAL A 300 5.09 -18.29 -9.97
C VAL A 300 4.08 -18.50 -8.85
N ILE A 301 3.59 -19.74 -8.73
CA ILE A 301 2.82 -20.16 -7.58
C ILE A 301 3.79 -20.74 -6.55
N ASN A 302 3.75 -20.23 -5.30
CA ASN A 302 4.61 -20.64 -4.18
C ASN A 302 6.10 -20.45 -4.51
N GLY A 303 6.51 -19.21 -4.55
CA GLY A 303 7.89 -18.80 -4.88
C GLY A 303 8.75 -18.46 -3.68
N ALA A 304 8.38 -18.88 -2.47
CA ALA A 304 9.10 -18.55 -1.26
C ALA A 304 10.58 -18.96 -1.30
N VAL A 305 11.45 -18.03 -0.93
CA VAL A 305 12.91 -18.24 -0.86
C VAL A 305 13.41 -18.60 0.55
N SER A 306 12.56 -18.39 1.59
CA SER A 306 12.88 -18.65 3.00
C SER A 306 11.66 -19.19 3.76
#